data_35cd08e62770cf2a9f224887020f063a
#
_entry.id   35cd08e62770cf2a9f224887020f063a
#
_cell.length_a   1.000
_cell.length_b   1.000
_cell.length_c   1.000
_cell.angle_alpha   90.00
_cell.angle_beta   90.00
_cell.angle_gamma   90.00
#
_symmetry.space_group_name_H-M   'P 1'
#
loop_
_entity.id
_entity.type
_entity.pdbx_description
1 polymer ?
#
loop_
_entity_poly.entity_id
_entity_poly.type
_entity_poly.pdbx_seq_one_letter_code
_entity_poly.pdbx_strand_id
1 'polypeptide(L)'
;MRPNETGARDLWAEEERIFAREGTLRLCGVDEAGAGPLAGAVFAAAVILPRGLVLPGLDDSKRLTERRREALFPLIQEKAVAWAVAWADEREIDEINILNARMLAMERAIAQLDPPSEFALIDGNCGRGISCPHETLVKGDSRSASIAAASILAKVSRDRLLRRLDEEHPEYGFAKHKGYGTQAHYEAIRKYGLLPEHRRSFLKNLEAK
;
A
#
# COMPACT_ATOMS: atom_id res chain seq x y z
N MET A 1 6.42 7.38 -32.13
CA MET A 1 5.75 7.54 -30.83
C MET A 1 5.44 9.01 -30.67
N ARG A 2 4.17 9.42 -30.66
CA ARG A 2 3.80 10.83 -30.51
C ARG A 2 3.71 11.13 -29.01
N PRO A 3 4.33 12.19 -28.45
CA PRO A 3 4.10 12.62 -27.08
C PRO A 3 2.63 13.06 -26.97
N ASN A 4 1.97 12.61 -25.89
CA ASN A 4 0.65 13.10 -25.54
C ASN A 4 0.73 14.61 -25.28
N GLU A 5 -0.11 15.42 -25.94
CA GLU A 5 -0.07 16.88 -25.99
C GLU A 5 -0.34 17.59 -24.65
N THR A 6 -0.40 16.86 -23.52
CA THR A 6 -0.75 17.42 -22.21
C THR A 6 0.35 17.34 -21.15
N GLY A 7 1.54 16.82 -21.47
CA GLY A 7 2.62 16.65 -20.47
C GLY A 7 2.27 15.66 -19.32
N ALA A 8 1.15 14.95 -19.42
CA ALA A 8 0.77 13.92 -18.47
C ALA A 8 1.67 12.70 -18.63
N ARG A 9 2.14 12.13 -17.52
CA ARG A 9 2.93 10.90 -17.52
C ARG A 9 2.07 9.76 -18.08
N ASP A 10 2.66 8.96 -18.96
CA ASP A 10 2.06 7.71 -19.41
C ASP A 10 2.27 6.65 -18.31
N LEU A 11 1.28 6.46 -17.46
CA LEU A 11 1.30 5.46 -16.39
C LEU A 11 1.12 4.03 -16.91
N TRP A 12 0.81 3.84 -18.21
CA TRP A 12 0.60 2.51 -18.79
C TRP A 12 1.86 1.93 -19.45
N ALA A 13 2.94 2.70 -19.55
CA ALA A 13 4.13 2.29 -20.29
C ALA A 13 4.75 0.97 -19.76
N GLU A 14 4.72 0.74 -18.46
CA GLU A 14 5.29 -0.49 -17.87
C GLU A 14 4.37 -1.70 -18.08
N GLU A 15 3.06 -1.54 -17.94
CA GLU A 15 2.09 -2.60 -18.25
C GLU A 15 2.15 -2.96 -19.74
N GLU A 16 2.20 -1.97 -20.64
CA GLU A 16 2.30 -2.22 -22.08
C GLU A 16 3.60 -2.95 -22.46
N ARG A 17 4.70 -2.67 -21.79
CA ARG A 17 5.96 -3.41 -21.96
C ARG A 17 5.79 -4.90 -21.60
N ILE A 18 5.07 -5.19 -20.51
CA ILE A 18 4.81 -6.57 -20.08
C ILE A 18 3.82 -7.25 -21.04
N PHE A 19 2.73 -6.60 -21.42
CA PHE A 19 1.77 -7.14 -22.37
C PHE A 19 2.41 -7.45 -23.74
N ALA A 20 3.37 -6.65 -24.17
CA ALA A 20 4.12 -6.90 -25.42
C ALA A 20 5.02 -8.14 -25.33
N ARG A 21 5.53 -8.47 -24.14
CA ARG A 21 6.42 -9.60 -23.92
C ARG A 21 5.66 -10.89 -23.62
N GLU A 22 4.69 -10.82 -22.73
CA GLU A 22 3.98 -12.00 -22.17
C GLU A 22 2.64 -12.27 -22.86
N GLY A 23 2.16 -11.36 -23.73
CA GLY A 23 0.83 -11.40 -24.31
C GLY A 23 -0.22 -10.75 -23.41
N THR A 24 -1.50 -10.84 -23.82
CA THR A 24 -2.62 -10.31 -23.04
C THR A 24 -2.88 -11.21 -21.85
N LEU A 25 -2.72 -10.65 -20.65
CA LEU A 25 -2.90 -11.36 -19.38
C LEU A 25 -3.56 -10.44 -18.33
N ARG A 26 -4.04 -11.02 -17.25
CA ARG A 26 -4.51 -10.26 -16.09
C ARG A 26 -3.32 -9.84 -15.24
N LEU A 27 -2.87 -8.61 -15.45
CA LEU A 27 -1.77 -8.01 -14.70
C LEU A 27 -2.32 -7.21 -13.52
N CYS A 28 -1.84 -7.48 -12.32
CA CYS A 28 -2.11 -6.64 -11.15
C CYS A 28 -0.92 -5.76 -10.80
N GLY A 29 -1.20 -4.53 -10.36
CA GLY A 29 -0.24 -3.70 -9.62
C GLY A 29 -0.39 -3.95 -8.12
N VAL A 30 0.73 -3.93 -7.38
CA VAL A 30 0.77 -4.21 -5.95
C VAL A 30 1.62 -3.17 -5.23
N ASP A 31 1.11 -2.62 -4.13
CA ASP A 31 1.84 -1.68 -3.27
C ASP A 31 1.45 -1.86 -1.79
N GLU A 32 2.32 -1.38 -0.87
CA GLU A 32 2.07 -1.40 0.55
C GLU A 32 1.95 0.00 1.16
N ALA A 33 1.33 0.07 2.33
CA ALA A 33 1.27 1.25 3.18
C ALA A 33 1.54 0.88 4.64
N GLY A 34 2.43 1.63 5.28
CA GLY A 34 2.66 1.49 6.71
C GLY A 34 3.85 0.63 7.12
N ALA A 35 4.91 0.52 6.31
CA ALA A 35 6.13 -0.18 6.69
C ALA A 35 6.90 0.50 7.86
N GLY A 36 6.96 1.84 7.88
CA GLY A 36 7.77 2.59 8.85
C GLY A 36 7.15 3.00 10.19
N PRO A 37 5.82 3.05 10.39
CA PRO A 37 5.20 3.43 11.67
C PRO A 37 5.50 2.50 12.83
N LEU A 38 5.39 3.03 14.07
CA LEU A 38 5.55 2.31 15.35
C LEU A 38 4.27 1.55 15.76
N ALA A 39 3.13 1.89 15.15
CA ALA A 39 1.84 1.31 15.48
C ALA A 39 1.00 1.05 14.23
N GLY A 40 0.11 0.06 14.34
CA GLY A 40 -0.83 -0.36 13.32
C GLY A 40 -0.22 -1.36 12.33
N ALA A 41 -1.09 -2.16 11.71
CA ALA A 41 -0.77 -3.15 10.70
C ALA A 41 -0.06 -2.54 9.47
N VAL A 42 0.70 -3.35 8.74
CA VAL A 42 1.13 -3.03 7.37
C VAL A 42 0.05 -3.54 6.41
N PHE A 43 -0.45 -2.65 5.57
CA PHE A 43 -1.45 -2.94 4.54
C PHE A 43 -0.79 -3.11 3.19
N ALA A 44 -1.35 -3.98 2.36
CA ALA A 44 -1.05 -4.07 0.95
C ALA A 44 -2.34 -4.13 0.14
N ALA A 45 -2.27 -3.68 -1.10
CA ALA A 45 -3.35 -3.85 -2.06
C ALA A 45 -2.84 -4.41 -3.36
N ALA A 46 -3.70 -5.15 -4.07
CA ALA A 46 -3.50 -5.62 -5.42
C ALA A 46 -4.68 -5.16 -6.29
N VAL A 47 -4.40 -4.64 -7.48
CA VAL A 47 -5.43 -4.08 -8.38
C VAL A 47 -5.17 -4.51 -9.82
N ILE A 48 -6.18 -5.10 -10.47
CA ILE A 48 -6.22 -5.35 -11.91
C ILE A 48 -7.08 -4.27 -12.54
N LEU A 49 -6.49 -3.38 -13.34
CA LEU A 49 -7.23 -2.38 -14.09
C LEU A 49 -7.57 -2.88 -15.51
N PRO A 50 -8.70 -2.45 -16.10
CA PRO A 50 -8.91 -2.60 -17.54
C PRO A 50 -7.76 -1.91 -18.30
N ARG A 51 -7.20 -2.59 -19.31
CA ARG A 51 -6.09 -2.07 -20.10
C ARG A 51 -6.40 -0.70 -20.69
N GLY A 52 -5.51 0.27 -20.49
CA GLY A 52 -5.66 1.64 -20.99
C GLY A 52 -6.66 2.50 -20.24
N LEU A 53 -7.23 2.02 -19.13
CA LEU A 53 -8.13 2.84 -18.29
C LEU A 53 -7.41 4.08 -17.78
N VAL A 54 -7.98 5.25 -18.05
CA VAL A 54 -7.51 6.53 -17.50
C VAL A 54 -8.43 6.93 -16.34
N LEU A 55 -7.88 6.98 -15.14
CA LEU A 55 -8.55 7.53 -13.97
C LEU A 55 -8.06 8.97 -13.74
N PRO A 56 -8.93 9.99 -13.92
CA PRO A 56 -8.50 11.39 -13.79
C PRO A 56 -7.94 11.69 -12.40
N GLY A 57 -6.69 12.15 -12.37
CA GLY A 57 -6.00 12.49 -11.11
C GLY A 57 -5.33 11.32 -10.40
N LEU A 58 -5.27 10.14 -11.02
CA LEU A 58 -4.45 9.03 -10.54
C LEU A 58 -2.97 9.43 -10.58
N ASP A 59 -2.28 9.33 -9.46
CA ASP A 59 -0.84 9.59 -9.30
C ASP A 59 -0.37 8.87 -8.02
N ASP A 60 0.92 8.86 -7.75
CA ASP A 60 1.51 8.40 -6.50
C ASP A 60 0.73 8.93 -5.29
N SER A 61 0.29 8.01 -4.42
CA SER A 61 -0.57 8.34 -3.26
C SER A 61 0.04 9.37 -2.32
N LYS A 62 1.38 9.47 -2.23
CA LYS A 62 2.11 10.42 -1.40
C LYS A 62 2.04 11.85 -1.94
N ARG A 63 1.80 12.00 -3.25
CA ARG A 63 1.64 13.31 -3.92
C ARG A 63 0.20 13.83 -3.87
N LEU A 64 -0.74 12.95 -3.58
CA LEU A 64 -2.15 13.28 -3.49
C LEU A 64 -2.53 13.75 -2.08
N THR A 65 -3.43 14.72 -1.99
CA THR A 65 -4.06 15.08 -0.72
C THR A 65 -4.94 13.93 -0.23
N GLU A 66 -5.18 13.84 1.08
CA GLU A 66 -6.07 12.84 1.68
C GLU A 66 -7.45 12.87 1.03
N ARG A 67 -8.02 14.06 0.79
CA ARG A 67 -9.31 14.23 0.12
C ARG A 67 -9.32 13.63 -1.30
N ARG A 68 -8.23 13.77 -2.06
CA ARG A 68 -8.14 13.20 -3.40
C ARG A 68 -8.03 11.67 -3.36
N ARG A 69 -7.24 11.12 -2.45
CA ARG A 69 -7.16 9.66 -2.25
C ARG A 69 -8.52 9.07 -1.87
N GLU A 70 -9.24 9.70 -0.92
CA GLU A 70 -10.58 9.26 -0.52
C GLU A 70 -11.60 9.34 -1.68
N ALA A 71 -11.47 10.31 -2.58
CA ALA A 71 -12.34 10.39 -3.77
C ALA A 71 -11.99 9.33 -4.83
N LEU A 72 -10.70 9.00 -5.01
CA LEU A 72 -10.26 7.97 -5.97
C LEU A 72 -10.54 6.56 -5.47
N PHE A 73 -10.57 6.32 -4.18
CA PHE A 73 -10.76 4.99 -3.58
C PHE A 73 -12.00 4.26 -4.13
N PRO A 74 -13.23 4.81 -4.05
CA PRO A 74 -14.42 4.16 -4.60
C PRO A 74 -14.39 4.05 -6.13
N LEU A 75 -13.79 5.01 -6.83
CA LEU A 75 -13.65 4.95 -8.29
C LEU A 75 -12.74 3.80 -8.74
N ILE A 76 -11.63 3.56 -8.02
CA ILE A 76 -10.76 2.42 -8.29
C ILE A 76 -11.53 1.12 -8.06
N GLN A 77 -12.27 0.99 -6.95
CA GLN A 77 -13.05 -0.19 -6.64
C GLN A 77 -14.14 -0.47 -7.69
N GLU A 78 -14.80 0.57 -8.20
CA GLU A 78 -15.84 0.45 -9.22
C GLU A 78 -15.28 0.07 -10.61
N LYS A 79 -14.12 0.61 -10.97
CA LYS A 79 -13.56 0.50 -12.33
C LYS A 79 -12.56 -0.64 -12.49
N ALA A 80 -12.01 -1.16 -11.42
CA ALA A 80 -11.08 -2.30 -11.48
C ALA A 80 -11.79 -3.58 -11.94
N VAL A 81 -11.06 -4.42 -12.66
CA VAL A 81 -11.49 -5.80 -12.98
C VAL A 81 -11.54 -6.63 -11.71
N ALA A 82 -10.51 -6.48 -10.87
CA ALA A 82 -10.43 -7.05 -9.54
C ALA A 82 -9.55 -6.17 -8.64
N TRP A 83 -9.85 -6.16 -7.35
CA TRP A 83 -9.01 -5.53 -6.35
C TRP A 83 -9.15 -6.26 -5.01
N ALA A 84 -8.09 -6.21 -4.22
CA ALA A 84 -8.08 -6.72 -2.86
C ALA A 84 -7.18 -5.87 -1.97
N VAL A 85 -7.51 -5.85 -0.69
CA VAL A 85 -6.69 -5.23 0.36
C VAL A 85 -6.48 -6.26 1.46
N ALA A 86 -5.23 -6.49 1.82
CA ALA A 86 -4.86 -7.39 2.91
C ALA A 86 -3.83 -6.70 3.82
N TRP A 87 -3.55 -7.32 4.95
CA TRP A 87 -2.60 -6.80 5.93
C TRP A 87 -1.86 -7.91 6.66
N ALA A 88 -0.76 -7.52 7.30
CA ALA A 88 -0.14 -8.27 8.38
C ALA A 88 -0.18 -7.39 9.63
N ASP A 89 -0.62 -7.97 10.75
CA ASP A 89 -0.81 -7.25 12.00
C ASP A 89 0.51 -7.01 12.76
N GLU A 90 0.42 -6.34 13.87
CA GLU A 90 1.56 -5.94 14.69
C GLU A 90 2.30 -7.16 15.27
N ARG A 91 1.58 -8.25 15.58
CA ARG A 91 2.16 -9.49 16.11
C ARG A 91 2.94 -10.20 15.00
N GLU A 92 2.37 -10.30 13.80
CA GLU A 92 3.06 -10.86 12.64
C GLU A 92 4.31 -10.04 12.29
N ILE A 93 4.23 -8.69 12.37
CA ILE A 93 5.38 -7.82 12.15
C ILE A 93 6.48 -8.09 13.18
N ASP A 94 6.11 -8.25 14.45
CA ASP A 94 7.08 -8.52 15.53
C ASP A 94 7.70 -9.91 15.41
N GLU A 95 6.94 -10.90 14.93
CA GLU A 95 7.38 -12.29 14.76
C GLU A 95 8.32 -12.46 13.55
N ILE A 96 7.90 -11.99 12.36
CA ILE A 96 8.59 -12.28 11.10
C ILE A 96 9.38 -11.08 10.54
N ASN A 97 9.42 -9.96 11.22
CA ASN A 97 9.91 -8.62 10.87
C ASN A 97 9.13 -7.95 9.74
N ILE A 98 9.32 -6.62 9.61
CA ILE A 98 8.55 -5.79 8.67
C ILE A 98 8.80 -6.13 7.20
N LEU A 99 10.00 -6.58 6.82
CA LEU A 99 10.30 -6.95 5.43
C LEU A 99 9.48 -8.16 4.99
N ASN A 100 9.40 -9.18 5.85
CA ASN A 100 8.61 -10.38 5.56
C ASN A 100 7.09 -10.10 5.73
N ALA A 101 6.69 -9.30 6.72
CA ALA A 101 5.29 -8.96 6.96
C ALA A 101 4.66 -8.18 5.79
N ARG A 102 5.40 -7.23 5.18
CA ARG A 102 4.91 -6.54 3.99
C ARG A 102 4.77 -7.48 2.78
N MET A 103 5.70 -8.43 2.60
CA MET A 103 5.58 -9.43 1.53
C MET A 103 4.39 -10.36 1.78
N LEU A 104 4.16 -10.77 3.02
CA LEU A 104 2.99 -11.55 3.42
C LEU A 104 1.67 -10.81 3.12
N ALA A 105 1.59 -9.52 3.44
CA ALA A 105 0.43 -8.70 3.12
C ALA A 105 0.21 -8.59 1.59
N MET A 106 1.28 -8.40 0.80
CA MET A 106 1.20 -8.36 -0.66
C MET A 106 0.74 -9.71 -1.24
N GLU A 107 1.31 -10.83 -0.80
CA GLU A 107 0.89 -12.16 -1.23
C GLU A 107 -0.57 -12.43 -0.92
N ARG A 108 -1.03 -12.06 0.29
CA ARG A 108 -2.44 -12.15 0.68
C ARG A 108 -3.35 -11.33 -0.21
N ALA A 109 -2.94 -10.11 -0.58
CA ALA A 109 -3.72 -9.24 -1.46
C ALA A 109 -3.83 -9.84 -2.88
N ILE A 110 -2.73 -10.37 -3.44
CA ILE A 110 -2.73 -11.03 -4.75
C ILE A 110 -3.62 -12.28 -4.72
N ALA A 111 -3.51 -13.12 -3.68
CA ALA A 111 -4.25 -14.35 -3.55
C ALA A 111 -5.78 -14.15 -3.40
N GLN A 112 -6.23 -12.97 -2.99
CA GLN A 112 -7.66 -12.63 -2.83
C GLN A 112 -8.29 -12.05 -4.10
N LEU A 113 -7.53 -11.86 -5.18
CA LEU A 113 -8.09 -11.34 -6.44
C LEU A 113 -9.02 -12.35 -7.11
N ASP A 114 -10.20 -11.89 -7.50
CA ASP A 114 -11.16 -12.65 -8.31
C ASP A 114 -11.68 -11.76 -9.47
N PRO A 115 -11.35 -12.05 -10.74
CA PRO A 115 -10.52 -13.17 -11.20
C PRO A 115 -9.05 -13.07 -10.76
N PRO A 116 -8.34 -14.22 -10.64
CA PRO A 116 -6.95 -14.23 -10.18
C PRO A 116 -6.00 -13.54 -11.16
N SER A 117 -4.93 -12.96 -10.63
CA SER A 117 -3.86 -12.37 -11.43
C SER A 117 -2.98 -13.46 -12.06
N GLU A 118 -2.49 -13.19 -13.28
CA GLU A 118 -1.54 -14.04 -14.00
C GLU A 118 -0.12 -13.48 -13.93
N PHE A 119 0.01 -12.19 -13.63
CA PHE A 119 1.29 -11.50 -13.47
C PHE A 119 1.15 -10.31 -12.51
N ALA A 120 2.15 -10.07 -11.67
CA ALA A 120 2.15 -8.95 -10.72
C ALA A 120 3.29 -7.97 -11.01
N LEU A 121 2.99 -6.68 -11.05
CA LEU A 121 3.94 -5.57 -10.91
C LEU A 121 3.95 -5.11 -9.46
N ILE A 122 5.10 -5.22 -8.80
CA ILE A 122 5.23 -4.94 -7.37
C ILE A 122 6.04 -3.67 -7.17
N ASP A 123 5.53 -2.71 -6.38
CA ASP A 123 6.32 -1.53 -6.02
C ASP A 123 7.55 -1.92 -5.19
N GLY A 124 8.68 -1.26 -5.51
CA GLY A 124 9.94 -1.47 -4.80
C GLY A 124 10.91 -2.40 -5.53
N ASN A 125 11.76 -3.07 -4.75
CA ASN A 125 12.87 -3.89 -5.26
C ASN A 125 12.88 -5.32 -4.70
N CYS A 126 11.81 -5.76 -4.05
CA CYS A 126 11.71 -7.08 -3.43
C CYS A 126 10.34 -7.70 -3.73
N GLY A 127 10.35 -8.93 -4.23
CA GLY A 127 9.16 -9.76 -4.46
C GLY A 127 9.31 -11.15 -3.82
N ARG A 128 10.17 -11.29 -2.80
CA ARG A 128 10.44 -12.58 -2.16
C ARG A 128 9.19 -13.16 -1.52
N GLY A 129 8.86 -14.42 -1.87
CA GLY A 129 7.71 -15.13 -1.33
C GLY A 129 6.39 -14.83 -2.04
N ILE A 130 6.41 -14.03 -3.10
CA ILE A 130 5.26 -13.86 -3.98
C ILE A 130 5.19 -15.04 -4.95
N SER A 131 4.07 -15.75 -4.93
CA SER A 131 3.85 -16.97 -5.73
C SER A 131 3.49 -16.67 -7.19
N CYS A 132 2.79 -15.57 -7.43
CA CYS A 132 2.44 -15.11 -8.77
C CYS A 132 3.71 -14.72 -9.56
N PRO A 133 3.83 -15.06 -10.87
CA PRO A 133 4.86 -14.50 -11.73
C PRO A 133 4.89 -12.99 -11.62
N HIS A 134 6.08 -12.39 -11.41
CA HIS A 134 6.14 -10.97 -11.09
C HIS A 134 7.42 -10.28 -11.54
N GLU A 135 7.35 -8.96 -11.65
CA GLU A 135 8.49 -8.05 -11.68
C GLU A 135 8.36 -6.99 -10.60
N THR A 136 9.51 -6.54 -10.08
CA THR A 136 9.56 -5.42 -9.14
C THR A 136 9.86 -4.12 -9.90
N LEU A 137 9.22 -3.02 -9.50
CA LEU A 137 9.36 -1.73 -10.14
C LEU A 137 9.64 -0.64 -9.10
N VAL A 138 10.87 -0.17 -9.04
CA VAL A 138 11.24 0.92 -8.12
C VAL A 138 10.49 2.19 -8.48
N LYS A 139 9.79 2.79 -7.50
CA LYS A 139 8.88 3.93 -7.67
C LYS A 139 7.75 3.60 -8.66
N GLY A 140 7.24 2.39 -8.59
CA GLY A 140 6.16 1.89 -9.44
C GLY A 140 4.89 2.71 -9.30
N ASP A 141 4.58 3.20 -8.10
CA ASP A 141 3.48 4.10 -7.78
C ASP A 141 3.41 5.37 -8.66
N SER A 142 4.55 5.80 -9.20
CA SER A 142 4.65 6.95 -10.13
C SER A 142 4.83 6.55 -11.60
N ARG A 143 4.86 5.25 -11.94
CA ARG A 143 5.21 4.73 -13.27
C ARG A 143 4.20 3.73 -13.82
N SER A 144 3.39 3.10 -12.98
CA SER A 144 2.40 2.09 -13.32
C SER A 144 1.02 2.51 -12.82
N ALA A 145 0.02 2.46 -13.69
CA ALA A 145 -1.36 2.80 -13.34
C ALA A 145 -1.93 1.84 -12.30
N SER A 146 -1.65 0.54 -12.45
CA SER A 146 -2.12 -0.49 -11.53
C SER A 146 -1.47 -0.38 -10.16
N ILE A 147 -0.16 -0.09 -10.08
CA ILE A 147 0.54 0.15 -8.80
C ILE A 147 0.04 1.43 -8.15
N ALA A 148 -0.14 2.53 -8.91
CA ALA A 148 -0.70 3.78 -8.39
C ALA A 148 -2.09 3.57 -7.77
N ALA A 149 -2.96 2.78 -8.42
CA ALA A 149 -4.25 2.42 -7.88
C ALA A 149 -4.13 1.60 -6.57
N ALA A 150 -3.23 0.61 -6.55
CA ALA A 150 -2.95 -0.20 -5.36
C ALA A 150 -2.43 0.66 -4.20
N SER A 151 -1.52 1.61 -4.47
CA SER A 151 -0.97 2.52 -3.46
C SER A 151 -2.07 3.34 -2.75
N ILE A 152 -3.08 3.79 -3.52
CA ILE A 152 -4.23 4.52 -2.98
C ILE A 152 -5.08 3.61 -2.10
N LEU A 153 -5.40 2.39 -2.57
CA LEU A 153 -6.22 1.45 -1.78
C LEU A 153 -5.53 1.05 -0.48
N ALA A 154 -4.25 0.71 -0.52
CA ALA A 154 -3.48 0.38 0.68
C ALA A 154 -3.42 1.56 1.65
N LYS A 155 -3.09 2.77 1.14
CA LYS A 155 -2.94 3.98 1.96
C LYS A 155 -4.24 4.40 2.63
N VAL A 156 -5.35 4.45 1.89
CA VAL A 156 -6.66 4.85 2.44
C VAL A 156 -7.15 3.83 3.46
N SER A 157 -7.03 2.54 3.17
CA SER A 157 -7.45 1.48 4.09
C SER A 157 -6.70 1.57 5.42
N ARG A 158 -5.37 1.77 5.36
CA ARG A 158 -4.55 1.96 6.55
C ARG A 158 -4.90 3.25 7.30
N ASP A 159 -5.05 4.37 6.61
CA ASP A 159 -5.38 5.65 7.25
C ASP A 159 -6.74 5.59 7.97
N ARG A 160 -7.70 4.84 7.43
CA ARG A 160 -9.00 4.56 8.09
C ARG A 160 -8.85 3.72 9.36
N LEU A 161 -7.94 2.72 9.37
CA LEU A 161 -7.61 1.99 10.60
C LEU A 161 -7.09 2.94 11.67
N LEU A 162 -6.11 3.80 11.33
CA LEU A 162 -5.50 4.71 12.29
C LEU A 162 -6.48 5.78 12.81
N ARG A 163 -7.49 6.17 12.03
CA ARG A 163 -8.57 7.04 12.54
C ARG A 163 -9.44 6.31 13.58
N ARG A 164 -9.80 5.05 13.35
CA ARG A 164 -10.54 4.25 14.34
C ARG A 164 -9.74 4.08 15.62
N LEU A 165 -8.46 3.78 15.53
CA LEU A 165 -7.58 3.71 16.71
C LEU A 165 -7.48 5.06 17.45
N ASP A 166 -7.56 6.18 16.75
CA ASP A 166 -7.59 7.51 17.35
C ASP A 166 -8.89 7.78 18.10
N GLU A 167 -10.03 7.27 17.59
CA GLU A 167 -11.33 7.35 18.27
C GLU A 167 -11.34 6.50 19.56
N GLU A 168 -10.71 5.32 19.54
CA GLU A 168 -10.60 4.40 20.68
C GLU A 168 -9.56 4.88 21.71
N HIS A 169 -8.48 5.52 21.25
CA HIS A 169 -7.32 5.97 22.04
C HIS A 169 -6.89 7.39 21.65
N PRO A 170 -7.75 8.40 21.89
CA PRO A 170 -7.51 9.78 21.44
C PRO A 170 -6.25 10.42 22.03
N GLU A 171 -5.79 9.93 23.19
CA GLU A 171 -4.59 10.40 23.88
C GLU A 171 -3.28 10.13 23.12
N TYR A 172 -3.28 9.21 22.13
CA TYR A 172 -2.11 8.92 21.31
C TYR A 172 -2.02 9.80 20.05
N GLY A 173 -3.15 10.27 19.50
CA GLY A 173 -3.17 11.15 18.34
C GLY A 173 -2.86 10.43 17.02
N PHE A 174 -3.28 9.18 16.86
CA PHE A 174 -3.04 8.34 15.68
C PHE A 174 -3.58 8.95 14.38
N ALA A 175 -4.70 9.65 14.42
CA ALA A 175 -5.25 10.32 13.24
C ALA A 175 -4.30 11.38 12.66
N LYS A 176 -3.48 12.02 13.51
CA LYS A 176 -2.55 13.08 13.09
C LYS A 176 -1.26 12.51 12.53
N HIS A 177 -0.57 11.64 13.26
CA HIS A 177 0.75 11.13 12.88
C HIS A 177 0.72 9.74 12.22
N LYS A 178 -0.47 9.14 12.06
CA LYS A 178 -0.66 7.84 11.37
C LYS A 178 0.24 6.70 11.91
N GLY A 179 0.51 6.74 13.22
CA GLY A 179 1.36 5.76 13.90
C GLY A 179 2.88 5.98 13.77
N TYR A 180 3.32 7.02 13.04
CA TYR A 180 4.76 7.31 12.92
C TYR A 180 5.37 7.80 14.23
N GLY A 181 6.69 7.55 14.40
CA GLY A 181 7.47 7.91 15.59
C GLY A 181 7.74 9.41 15.69
N THR A 182 6.70 10.22 15.83
CA THR A 182 6.82 11.64 16.13
C THR A 182 7.10 11.85 17.61
N GLN A 183 7.59 13.01 17.99
CA GLN A 183 7.80 13.39 19.40
C GLN A 183 6.51 13.17 20.21
N ALA A 184 5.37 13.65 19.70
CA ALA A 184 4.07 13.50 20.35
C ALA A 184 3.69 12.03 20.59
N HIS A 185 3.97 11.14 19.61
CA HIS A 185 3.70 9.71 19.76
C HIS A 185 4.58 9.08 20.85
N TYR A 186 5.88 9.40 20.88
CA TYR A 186 6.77 8.93 21.94
C TYR A 186 6.41 9.49 23.33
N GLU A 187 5.94 10.73 23.42
CA GLU A 187 5.44 11.32 24.67
C GLU A 187 4.16 10.62 25.15
N ALA A 188 3.23 10.30 24.25
CA ALA A 188 2.03 9.53 24.58
C ALA A 188 2.39 8.13 25.08
N ILE A 189 3.30 7.42 24.42
CA ILE A 189 3.78 6.09 24.87
C ILE A 189 4.42 6.17 26.27
N ARG A 190 5.25 7.19 26.55
CA ARG A 190 5.85 7.35 27.89
C ARG A 190 4.82 7.61 28.96
N LYS A 191 3.76 8.34 28.64
CA LYS A 191 2.72 8.74 29.58
C LYS A 191 1.67 7.66 29.83
N TYR A 192 1.24 6.98 28.76
CA TYR A 192 0.10 6.08 28.80
C TYR A 192 0.46 4.60 28.61
N GLY A 193 1.72 4.30 28.24
CA GLY A 193 2.21 2.96 27.98
C GLY A 193 2.04 2.50 26.53
N LEU A 194 2.29 1.23 26.29
CA LEU A 194 2.12 0.60 24.99
C LEU A 194 0.73 -0.03 24.86
N LEU A 195 0.07 0.22 23.75
CA LEU A 195 -1.14 -0.49 23.35
C LEU A 195 -0.77 -1.81 22.62
N PRO A 196 -1.71 -2.77 22.49
CA PRO A 196 -1.51 -3.97 21.65
C PRO A 196 -1.13 -3.66 20.20
N GLU A 197 -1.58 -2.52 19.67
CA GLU A 197 -1.36 -2.03 18.31
C GLU A 197 0.06 -1.48 18.08
N HIS A 198 0.88 -1.36 19.13
CA HIS A 198 2.27 -0.95 18.98
C HIS A 198 3.16 -2.15 18.59
N ARG A 199 4.06 -1.89 17.63
CA ARG A 199 5.08 -2.85 17.16
C ARG A 199 6.24 -2.87 18.14
N ARG A 200 6.29 -3.84 19.04
CA ARG A 200 7.29 -3.94 20.10
C ARG A 200 8.71 -4.04 19.55
N SER A 201 8.87 -4.74 18.41
CA SER A 201 10.18 -4.86 17.75
C SER A 201 10.79 -3.52 17.32
N PHE A 202 9.94 -2.49 17.08
CA PHE A 202 10.38 -1.13 16.70
C PHE A 202 10.71 -0.25 17.92
N LEU A 203 10.33 -0.68 19.12
CA LEU A 203 10.37 0.11 20.36
C LEU A 203 11.37 -0.45 21.40
N LYS A 204 12.20 -1.45 21.05
CA LYS A 204 13.16 -2.09 21.94
C LYS A 204 14.06 -1.12 22.72
N ASN A 205 14.40 0.03 22.12
CA ASN A 205 15.24 1.04 22.77
C ASN A 205 14.45 1.97 23.73
N LEU A 206 13.13 1.92 23.71
CA LEU A 206 12.28 2.70 24.63
C LEU A 206 12.09 1.99 25.97
N GLU A 207 12.06 0.66 25.98
CA GLU A 207 11.93 -0.18 27.18
C GLU A 207 13.24 -0.30 27.95
N ALA A 208 14.37 0.08 27.35
CA ALA A 208 15.70 -0.02 27.93
C ALA A 208 16.16 1.25 28.71
N LYS A 209 15.29 2.22 28.92
CA LYS A 209 15.53 3.44 29.71
C LYS A 209 14.46 3.59 30.79
#